data_d1c6214fadc8e851cc73c7dafbd6517b
#
_entry.id   d1c6214fadc8e851cc73c7dafbd6517b
#
_cell.length_a   1.000
_cell.length_b   1.000
_cell.length_c   1.000
_cell.angle_alpha   90.00
_cell.angle_beta   90.00
_cell.angle_gamma   90.00
#
_symmetry.space_group_name_H-M   'P 1'
#
loop_
_entity.id
_entity.type
_entity.pdbx_description
1 polymer ?
#
loop_
_entity_poly.entity_id
_entity_poly.type
_entity_poly.pdbx_seq_one_letter_code
_entity_poly.pdbx_strand_id
1 'polypeptide(L)'
;MVLMCGDHGIAKYGVSAYPQEVTRQMINGYMRGTAGATVLARHAHADVFVCDVGTAFDLSDLPKVYQKKVAWGTEDFTQGPAMTREQAEKAIAVGMEMADMCIDQGYNMLYTGEMGIGNTTSTSAIASAFLGLDPQLTVGRGSGINDERMKIKRQVVIDGLAKNMPKQGDAMDILCKVGGYDHAGLAGVIIGAARRRVPT
;
A
#
# COMPACT_ATOMS: atom_id res chain seq x y z
N MET A 1 -8.55 13.15 0.94
CA MET A 1 -8.05 11.76 0.66
C MET A 1 -6.58 11.70 1.03
N VAL A 2 -6.15 10.67 1.76
CA VAL A 2 -4.74 10.41 2.05
C VAL A 2 -4.29 9.23 1.18
N LEU A 3 -3.30 9.46 0.31
CA LEU A 3 -2.70 8.46 -0.57
C LEU A 3 -1.35 8.03 0.00
N MET A 4 -1.27 6.77 0.46
CA MET A 4 -0.04 6.17 0.96
C MET A 4 0.68 5.45 -0.19
N CYS A 5 1.91 5.85 -0.50
CA CYS A 5 2.67 5.32 -1.64
C CYS A 5 3.81 4.44 -1.15
N GLY A 6 3.85 3.18 -1.64
CA GLY A 6 4.88 2.21 -1.27
C GLY A 6 5.03 1.11 -2.32
N ASP A 7 6.24 0.79 -2.70
CA ASP A 7 6.55 -0.26 -3.66
C ASP A 7 6.80 -1.62 -2.99
N HIS A 8 6.67 -2.68 -3.78
CA HIS A 8 6.70 -4.06 -3.32
C HIS A 8 7.80 -4.86 -4.02
N GLY A 9 8.65 -5.53 -3.25
CA GLY A 9 9.76 -6.33 -3.77
C GLY A 9 9.35 -7.46 -4.72
N ILE A 10 8.08 -7.87 -4.65
CA ILE A 10 7.52 -8.90 -5.55
C ILE A 10 7.12 -8.37 -6.93
N ALA A 11 7.19 -7.06 -7.16
CA ALA A 11 6.86 -6.46 -8.47
C ALA A 11 7.73 -7.03 -9.61
N LYS A 12 8.97 -7.42 -9.30
CA LYS A 12 9.92 -8.04 -10.23
C LYS A 12 9.42 -9.32 -10.91
N TYR A 13 8.43 -10.01 -10.35
CA TYR A 13 7.85 -11.22 -10.92
C TYR A 13 6.80 -10.96 -12.00
N GLY A 14 6.55 -9.70 -12.36
CA GLY A 14 5.57 -9.36 -13.39
C GLY A 14 4.11 -9.59 -12.96
N VAL A 15 3.83 -9.47 -11.68
CA VAL A 15 2.49 -9.63 -11.06
C VAL A 15 1.52 -8.50 -11.37
N SER A 16 1.99 -7.46 -12.05
CA SER A 16 1.20 -6.32 -12.55
C SER A 16 1.30 -6.22 -14.07
N ALA A 17 0.31 -5.60 -14.71
CA ALA A 17 0.38 -5.26 -16.13
C ALA A 17 1.41 -4.16 -16.42
N TYR A 18 1.77 -3.39 -15.40
CA TYR A 18 2.69 -2.26 -15.49
C TYR A 18 4.00 -2.53 -14.76
N PRO A 19 5.13 -1.98 -15.25
CA PRO A 19 6.41 -2.06 -14.56
C PRO A 19 6.43 -1.11 -13.34
N GLN A 20 7.40 -1.30 -12.45
CA GLN A 20 7.46 -0.60 -11.15
C GLN A 20 7.60 0.91 -11.29
N GLU A 21 8.24 1.40 -12.37
CA GLU A 21 8.42 2.83 -12.66
C GLU A 21 7.08 3.59 -12.76
N VAL A 22 5.98 2.87 -13.03
CA VAL A 22 4.63 3.46 -13.07
C VAL A 22 4.22 4.00 -11.71
N THR A 23 4.73 3.48 -10.59
CA THR A 23 4.49 4.07 -9.26
C THR A 23 4.88 5.55 -9.25
N ARG A 24 6.11 5.89 -9.65
CA ARG A 24 6.56 7.29 -9.73
C ARG A 24 5.76 8.12 -10.73
N GLN A 25 5.43 7.52 -11.89
CA GLN A 25 4.63 8.22 -12.91
C GLN A 25 3.24 8.57 -12.40
N MET A 26 2.60 7.67 -11.66
CA MET A 26 1.30 7.92 -11.04
C MET A 26 1.38 9.01 -9.97
N ILE A 27 2.43 9.02 -9.14
CA ILE A 27 2.65 10.07 -8.15
C ILE A 27 2.78 11.44 -8.84
N ASN A 28 3.53 11.53 -9.95
CA ASN A 28 3.57 12.73 -10.78
C ASN A 28 2.18 13.11 -11.30
N GLY A 29 1.38 12.13 -11.71
CA GLY A 29 -0.01 12.34 -12.16
C GLY A 29 -0.89 12.92 -11.05
N TYR A 30 -0.72 12.44 -9.81
CA TYR A 30 -1.42 13.01 -8.64
C TYR A 30 -1.03 14.47 -8.40
N MET A 31 0.27 14.77 -8.46
CA MET A 31 0.75 16.15 -8.26
C MET A 31 0.25 17.12 -9.33
N ARG A 32 0.04 16.64 -10.55
CA ARG A 32 -0.51 17.40 -11.68
C ARG A 32 -2.05 17.42 -11.71
N GLY A 33 -2.72 16.63 -10.88
CA GLY A 33 -4.17 16.50 -10.86
C GLY A 33 -4.77 15.78 -12.08
N THR A 34 -3.98 14.94 -12.75
CA THR A 34 -4.36 14.21 -13.99
C THR A 34 -4.68 12.74 -13.76
N ALA A 35 -4.31 12.19 -12.60
CA ALA A 35 -4.62 10.81 -12.25
C ALA A 35 -6.08 10.65 -11.79
N GLY A 36 -6.66 9.46 -11.97
CA GLY A 36 -8.07 9.19 -11.69
C GLY A 36 -8.50 9.61 -10.28
N ALA A 37 -7.72 9.27 -9.25
CA ALA A 37 -8.02 9.66 -7.87
C ALA A 37 -8.14 11.19 -7.69
N THR A 38 -7.23 11.97 -8.28
CA THR A 38 -7.26 13.44 -8.18
C THR A 38 -8.36 14.07 -9.03
N VAL A 39 -8.71 13.45 -10.16
CA VAL A 39 -9.87 13.88 -10.97
C VAL A 39 -11.17 13.66 -10.22
N LEU A 40 -11.36 12.47 -9.64
CA LEU A 40 -12.56 12.14 -8.85
C LEU A 40 -12.64 12.98 -7.56
N ALA A 41 -11.52 13.18 -6.87
CA ALA A 41 -11.47 14.03 -5.67
C ALA A 41 -11.91 15.46 -5.99
N ARG A 42 -11.48 16.02 -7.13
CA ARG A 42 -11.91 17.37 -7.56
C ARG A 42 -13.44 17.44 -7.76
N HIS A 43 -14.06 16.41 -8.33
CA HIS A 43 -15.52 16.34 -8.46
C HIS A 43 -16.23 16.23 -7.12
N ALA A 44 -15.60 15.55 -6.15
CA ALA A 44 -16.13 15.40 -4.80
C ALA A 44 -15.76 16.57 -3.86
N HIS A 45 -15.14 17.64 -4.36
CA HIS A 45 -14.60 18.75 -3.56
C HIS A 45 -13.69 18.28 -2.40
N ALA A 46 -12.90 17.25 -2.66
CA ALA A 46 -11.97 16.65 -1.71
C ALA A 46 -10.52 16.96 -2.09
N ASP A 47 -9.71 17.30 -1.10
CA ASP A 47 -8.27 17.47 -1.29
C ASP A 47 -7.53 16.13 -1.24
N VAL A 48 -6.37 16.05 -1.91
CA VAL A 48 -5.54 14.84 -1.99
C VAL A 48 -4.16 15.13 -1.42
N PHE A 49 -3.79 14.37 -0.39
CA PHE A 49 -2.50 14.38 0.28
C PHE A 49 -1.73 13.12 -0.09
N VAL A 50 -0.61 13.27 -0.75
CA VAL A 50 0.22 12.13 -1.21
C VAL A 50 1.41 11.97 -0.29
N CYS A 51 1.56 10.80 0.31
CA CYS A 51 2.61 10.46 1.25
C CYS A 51 3.48 9.32 0.69
N ASP A 52 4.76 9.60 0.51
CA ASP A 52 5.75 8.55 0.27
C ASP A 52 6.12 7.89 1.59
N VAL A 53 5.60 6.69 1.82
CA VAL A 53 5.89 5.89 3.00
C VAL A 53 6.89 4.76 2.71
N GLY A 54 7.14 4.48 1.43
CA GLY A 54 8.08 3.41 1.07
C GLY A 54 8.16 3.12 -0.43
N THR A 55 8.20 4.13 -1.30
CA THR A 55 8.46 3.89 -2.72
C THR A 55 9.94 3.56 -2.97
N ALA A 56 10.21 2.85 -4.06
CA ALA A 56 11.56 2.50 -4.51
C ALA A 56 12.26 3.64 -5.28
N PHE A 57 11.67 4.84 -5.30
CA PHE A 57 12.15 5.99 -6.08
C PHE A 57 12.46 7.19 -5.18
N ASP A 58 13.45 7.98 -5.59
CA ASP A 58 13.64 9.30 -5.02
C ASP A 58 12.53 10.24 -5.53
N LEU A 59 11.80 10.85 -4.62
CA LEU A 59 10.73 11.80 -4.89
C LEU A 59 11.05 13.20 -4.34
N SER A 60 12.30 13.48 -4.02
CA SER A 60 12.75 14.77 -3.46
C SER A 60 12.49 15.95 -4.40
N ASP A 61 12.36 15.70 -5.70
CA ASP A 61 11.99 16.67 -6.73
C ASP A 61 10.46 16.98 -6.74
N LEU A 62 9.66 16.34 -5.89
CA LEU A 62 8.23 16.53 -5.77
C LEU A 62 7.87 17.18 -4.40
N PRO A 63 8.01 18.50 -4.25
CA PRO A 63 7.94 19.18 -2.95
C PRO A 63 6.55 19.12 -2.28
N LYS A 64 5.50 18.75 -3.02
CA LYS A 64 4.14 18.57 -2.50
C LYS A 64 3.86 17.15 -2.00
N VAL A 65 4.79 16.22 -2.19
CA VAL A 65 4.69 14.86 -1.63
C VAL A 65 5.25 14.89 -0.21
N TYR A 66 4.50 14.36 0.73
CA TYR A 66 4.96 14.19 2.11
C TYR A 66 6.04 13.11 2.16
N GLN A 67 7.29 13.52 2.38
CA GLN A 67 8.47 12.66 2.38
C GLN A 67 8.60 11.94 3.72
N LYS A 68 7.95 10.79 3.87
CA LYS A 68 7.89 10.01 5.12
C LYS A 68 8.42 8.58 4.92
N LYS A 69 9.31 8.41 3.95
CA LYS A 69 9.85 7.12 3.55
C LYS A 69 10.45 6.33 4.73
N VAL A 70 9.94 5.11 4.94
CA VAL A 70 10.46 4.15 5.92
C VAL A 70 11.62 3.35 5.33
N ALA A 71 11.45 2.89 4.09
CA ALA A 71 12.49 2.21 3.31
C ALA A 71 12.19 2.33 1.81
N TRP A 72 13.11 1.85 0.96
CA TRP A 72 13.05 1.91 -0.50
C TRP A 72 12.29 0.71 -1.10
N GLY A 73 10.99 0.59 -0.81
CA GLY A 73 10.19 -0.57 -1.11
C GLY A 73 10.30 -1.67 -0.06
N THR A 74 9.38 -2.65 -0.11
CA THR A 74 9.48 -3.84 0.74
C THR A 74 10.51 -4.82 0.20
N GLU A 75 10.95 -5.75 1.04
CA GLU A 75 11.65 -6.95 0.61
C GLU A 75 10.71 -7.88 -0.18
N ASP A 76 11.31 -8.86 -0.85
CA ASP A 76 10.60 -9.92 -1.56
C ASP A 76 10.08 -10.97 -0.57
N PHE A 77 8.79 -10.95 -0.31
CA PHE A 77 8.19 -11.87 0.65
C PHE A 77 8.22 -13.36 0.22
N THR A 78 8.61 -13.68 -1.02
CA THR A 78 8.86 -15.08 -1.39
C THR A 78 10.19 -15.60 -0.85
N GLN A 79 11.08 -14.71 -0.42
CA GLN A 79 12.41 -15.04 0.12
C GLN A 79 12.48 -14.90 1.65
N GLY A 80 11.62 -14.08 2.25
CA GLY A 80 11.58 -13.80 3.69
C GLY A 80 10.49 -12.78 4.00
N PRO A 81 10.43 -12.20 5.19
CA PRO A 81 9.45 -11.18 5.53
C PRO A 81 9.56 -9.95 4.64
N ALA A 82 8.41 -9.34 4.29
CA ALA A 82 8.33 -8.11 3.50
C ALA A 82 8.97 -6.91 4.20
N MET A 83 8.89 -6.86 5.52
CA MET A 83 9.46 -5.80 6.34
C MET A 83 9.68 -6.26 7.77
N THR A 84 10.51 -5.53 8.51
CA THR A 84 10.66 -5.75 9.95
C THR A 84 9.46 -5.21 10.71
N ARG A 85 9.28 -5.67 11.97
CA ARG A 85 8.25 -5.14 12.86
C ARG A 85 8.41 -3.64 13.11
N GLU A 86 9.63 -3.20 13.32
CA GLU A 86 9.96 -1.79 13.53
C GLU A 86 9.56 -0.93 12.31
N GLN A 87 9.82 -1.40 11.11
CA GLN A 87 9.43 -0.74 9.87
C GLN A 87 7.90 -0.66 9.73
N ALA A 88 7.19 -1.75 10.04
CA ALA A 88 5.73 -1.77 10.02
C ALA A 88 5.12 -0.78 11.02
N GLU A 89 5.62 -0.77 12.26
CA GLU A 89 5.19 0.16 13.31
C GLU A 89 5.46 1.61 12.91
N LYS A 90 6.61 1.90 12.29
CA LYS A 90 6.95 3.23 11.79
C LYS A 90 6.00 3.66 10.66
N ALA A 91 5.68 2.78 9.72
CA ALA A 91 4.74 3.09 8.64
C ALA A 91 3.32 3.34 9.16
N ILE A 92 2.87 2.57 10.16
CA ILE A 92 1.59 2.82 10.85
C ILE A 92 1.62 4.21 11.53
N ALA A 93 2.70 4.55 12.24
CA ALA A 93 2.84 5.85 12.89
C ALA A 93 2.79 7.02 11.89
N VAL A 94 3.41 6.87 10.71
CA VAL A 94 3.30 7.84 9.61
C VAL A 94 1.85 8.01 9.17
N GLY A 95 1.11 6.92 9.01
CA GLY A 95 -0.32 6.99 8.66
C GLY A 95 -1.15 7.75 9.70
N MET A 96 -0.89 7.49 11.00
CA MET A 96 -1.54 8.23 12.10
C MET A 96 -1.19 9.72 12.08
N GLU A 97 0.07 10.06 11.84
CA GLU A 97 0.53 11.45 11.69
C GLU A 97 -0.18 12.16 10.52
N MET A 98 -0.34 11.48 9.37
CA MET A 98 -1.06 12.03 8.23
C MET A 98 -2.54 12.26 8.54
N ALA A 99 -3.18 11.37 9.31
CA ALA A 99 -4.57 11.56 9.76
C ALA A 99 -4.68 12.76 10.70
N ASP A 100 -3.83 12.85 11.71
CA ASP A 100 -3.82 13.98 12.66
C ASP A 100 -3.62 15.32 11.93
N MET A 101 -2.66 15.38 11.01
CA MET A 101 -2.39 16.58 10.21
C MET A 101 -3.65 17.03 9.42
N CYS A 102 -4.33 16.09 8.76
CA CYS A 102 -5.56 16.44 8.03
C CYS A 102 -6.66 16.93 8.96
N ILE A 103 -6.87 16.26 10.08
CA ILE A 103 -7.92 16.63 11.06
C ILE A 103 -7.64 17.99 11.69
N ASP A 104 -6.38 18.28 12.02
CA ASP A 104 -5.97 19.57 12.57
C ASP A 104 -6.12 20.73 11.56
N GLN A 105 -6.13 20.42 10.26
CA GLN A 105 -6.47 21.36 9.19
C GLN A 105 -8.00 21.53 8.98
N GLY A 106 -8.82 20.84 9.77
CA GLY A 106 -10.28 20.97 9.74
C GLY A 106 -11.02 19.94 8.87
N TYR A 107 -10.34 18.94 8.33
CA TYR A 107 -11.02 17.86 7.60
C TYR A 107 -11.77 16.96 8.58
N ASN A 108 -13.05 16.74 8.30
CA ASN A 108 -13.98 15.98 9.15
C ASN A 108 -14.39 14.63 8.55
N MET A 109 -13.81 14.25 7.42
CA MET A 109 -13.91 12.94 6.79
C MET A 109 -12.62 12.64 6.05
N LEU A 110 -12.06 11.45 6.20
CA LEU A 110 -10.86 11.01 5.48
C LEU A 110 -11.20 9.86 4.53
N TYR A 111 -10.65 9.92 3.34
CA TYR A 111 -10.64 8.80 2.39
C TYR A 111 -9.24 8.21 2.33
N THR A 112 -9.13 6.90 2.36
CA THR A 112 -7.88 6.17 2.19
C THR A 112 -7.66 5.82 0.73
N GLY A 113 -6.41 5.89 0.28
CA GLY A 113 -5.97 5.46 -1.03
C GLY A 113 -4.52 4.99 -0.97
N GLU A 114 -4.13 4.21 -1.91
CA GLU A 114 -2.77 3.71 -1.99
C GLU A 114 -2.23 3.78 -3.43
N MET A 115 -0.91 3.70 -3.56
CA MET A 115 -0.23 3.52 -4.84
C MET A 115 1.09 2.77 -4.66
N GLY A 116 1.17 1.62 -5.32
CA GLY A 116 2.40 0.83 -5.40
C GLY A 116 2.23 -0.34 -6.34
N ILE A 117 3.13 -0.46 -7.33
CA ILE A 117 3.07 -1.60 -8.25
C ILE A 117 3.37 -2.90 -7.48
N GLY A 118 2.44 -3.86 -7.56
CA GLY A 118 2.50 -5.12 -6.82
C GLY A 118 1.60 -5.18 -5.58
N ASN A 119 1.06 -4.06 -5.10
CA ASN A 119 0.26 -3.95 -3.87
C ASN A 119 -0.91 -4.95 -3.81
N THR A 120 -1.66 -5.14 -4.90
CA THR A 120 -2.79 -6.09 -4.92
C THR A 120 -2.36 -7.54 -4.75
N THR A 121 -1.09 -7.89 -5.02
CA THR A 121 -0.53 -9.22 -4.72
C THR A 121 -0.32 -9.37 -3.21
N SER A 122 0.25 -8.36 -2.58
CA SER A 122 0.41 -8.29 -1.13
C SER A 122 -0.95 -8.28 -0.42
N THR A 123 -1.92 -7.48 -0.92
CA THR A 123 -3.32 -7.48 -0.41
C THR A 123 -3.92 -8.89 -0.44
N SER A 124 -3.73 -9.63 -1.55
CA SER A 124 -4.23 -11.00 -1.67
C SER A 124 -3.56 -11.95 -0.66
N ALA A 125 -2.24 -11.79 -0.43
CA ALA A 125 -1.53 -12.56 0.56
C ALA A 125 -2.01 -12.26 2.00
N ILE A 126 -2.22 -10.98 2.33
CA ILE A 126 -2.83 -10.56 3.60
C ILE A 126 -4.21 -11.19 3.78
N ALA A 127 -5.07 -11.08 2.77
CA ALA A 127 -6.43 -11.63 2.83
C ALA A 127 -6.42 -13.15 3.00
N SER A 128 -5.59 -13.89 2.26
CA SER A 128 -5.43 -15.32 2.41
C SER A 128 -4.96 -15.71 3.82
N ALA A 129 -3.94 -15.04 4.34
CA ALA A 129 -3.38 -15.33 5.66
C ALA A 129 -4.37 -15.01 6.79
N PHE A 130 -5.05 -13.86 6.69
CA PHE A 130 -5.94 -13.39 7.74
C PHE A 130 -7.24 -14.21 7.82
N LEU A 131 -7.83 -14.51 6.66
CA LEU A 131 -9.10 -15.23 6.54
C LEU A 131 -8.94 -16.75 6.44
N GLY A 132 -7.73 -17.27 6.28
CA GLY A 132 -7.49 -18.70 6.07
C GLY A 132 -8.02 -19.18 4.71
N LEU A 133 -8.02 -18.32 3.69
CA LEU A 133 -8.58 -18.63 2.37
C LEU A 133 -7.49 -19.08 1.39
N ASP A 134 -7.88 -19.98 0.48
CA ASP A 134 -7.02 -20.37 -0.64
C ASP A 134 -6.68 -19.12 -1.52
N PRO A 135 -5.41 -18.91 -1.90
CA PRO A 135 -5.02 -17.86 -2.84
C PRO A 135 -5.79 -17.85 -4.17
N GLN A 136 -6.37 -18.97 -4.58
CA GLN A 136 -7.23 -19.02 -5.75
C GLN A 136 -8.47 -18.14 -5.62
N LEU A 137 -8.96 -17.94 -4.39
CA LEU A 137 -10.14 -17.12 -4.09
C LEU A 137 -9.80 -15.65 -3.87
N THR A 138 -8.59 -15.34 -3.40
CA THR A 138 -8.19 -13.97 -3.01
C THR A 138 -7.43 -13.23 -4.11
N VAL A 139 -6.74 -13.96 -5.03
CA VAL A 139 -5.95 -13.35 -6.09
C VAL A 139 -6.84 -12.94 -7.26
N GLY A 140 -6.93 -11.63 -7.48
CA GLY A 140 -7.62 -11.02 -8.61
C GLY A 140 -6.67 -10.50 -9.69
N ARG A 141 -7.26 -10.02 -10.80
CA ARG A 141 -6.51 -9.50 -11.97
C ARG A 141 -5.78 -8.15 -11.69
N GLY A 142 -6.11 -7.47 -10.58
CA GLY A 142 -5.48 -6.19 -10.25
C GLY A 142 -5.53 -5.20 -11.41
N SER A 143 -4.38 -4.83 -11.94
CA SER A 143 -4.22 -3.89 -13.05
C SER A 143 -4.66 -4.43 -14.43
N GLY A 144 -5.36 -5.56 -14.49
CA GLY A 144 -5.86 -6.15 -15.74
C GLY A 144 -4.90 -7.16 -16.40
N ILE A 145 -4.16 -7.92 -15.60
CA ILE A 145 -3.23 -8.95 -16.10
C ILE A 145 -3.96 -10.09 -16.81
N ASN A 146 -3.28 -10.70 -17.79
CA ASN A 146 -3.74 -11.88 -18.51
C ASN A 146 -3.66 -13.15 -17.66
N ASP A 147 -4.14 -14.28 -18.20
CA ASP A 147 -4.20 -15.56 -17.47
C ASP A 147 -2.83 -16.12 -17.12
N GLU A 148 -1.81 -15.89 -17.94
CA GLU A 148 -0.44 -16.34 -17.66
C GLU A 148 0.14 -15.60 -16.44
N ARG A 149 0.05 -14.27 -16.43
CA ARG A 149 0.47 -13.45 -15.30
C ARG A 149 -0.36 -13.73 -14.05
N MET A 150 -1.65 -14.08 -14.22
CA MET A 150 -2.50 -14.49 -13.12
C MET A 150 -1.98 -15.76 -12.42
N LYS A 151 -1.47 -16.74 -13.18
CA LYS A 151 -0.83 -17.93 -12.62
C LYS A 151 0.42 -17.56 -11.83
N ILE A 152 1.28 -16.69 -12.39
CA ILE A 152 2.48 -16.18 -11.71
C ILE A 152 2.09 -15.48 -10.41
N LYS A 153 1.13 -14.58 -10.46
CA LYS A 153 0.66 -13.82 -9.29
C LYS A 153 0.15 -14.74 -8.18
N ARG A 154 -0.62 -15.78 -8.52
CA ARG A 154 -1.07 -16.79 -7.56
C ARG A 154 0.10 -17.54 -6.95
N GLN A 155 1.05 -17.96 -7.78
CA GLN A 155 2.22 -18.70 -7.31
C GLN A 155 3.06 -17.86 -6.35
N VAL A 156 3.28 -16.57 -6.64
CA VAL A 156 3.97 -15.63 -5.75
C VAL A 156 3.29 -15.54 -4.37
N VAL A 157 1.96 -15.51 -4.34
CA VAL A 157 1.21 -15.51 -3.07
C VAL A 157 1.37 -16.84 -2.33
N ILE A 158 1.25 -17.97 -3.02
CA ILE A 158 1.44 -19.31 -2.45
C ILE A 158 2.85 -19.45 -1.85
N ASP A 159 3.88 -19.10 -2.62
CA ASP A 159 5.28 -19.19 -2.19
C ASP A 159 5.57 -18.28 -0.98
N GLY A 160 5.04 -17.06 -0.99
CA GLY A 160 5.18 -16.12 0.10
C GLY A 160 4.53 -16.61 1.40
N LEU A 161 3.33 -17.16 1.31
CA LEU A 161 2.62 -17.72 2.46
C LEU A 161 3.35 -18.97 3.01
N ALA A 162 3.81 -19.85 2.11
CA ALA A 162 4.56 -21.04 2.49
C ALA A 162 5.91 -20.69 3.14
N LYS A 163 6.60 -19.68 2.60
CA LYS A 163 7.91 -19.24 3.13
C LYS A 163 7.81 -18.63 4.51
N ASN A 164 6.83 -17.77 4.73
CA ASN A 164 6.74 -16.95 5.94
C ASN A 164 5.82 -17.54 7.02
N MET A 165 4.90 -18.43 6.64
CA MET A 165 3.92 -19.03 7.56
C MET A 165 3.30 -17.99 8.50
N PRO A 166 2.61 -16.97 7.96
CA PRO A 166 2.04 -15.93 8.79
C PRO A 166 0.99 -16.52 9.74
N LYS A 167 1.01 -16.05 10.98
CA LYS A 167 0.12 -16.55 12.03
C LYS A 167 -1.26 -15.95 11.83
N GLN A 168 -2.24 -16.79 11.52
CA GLN A 168 -3.63 -16.37 11.35
C GLN A 168 -4.13 -15.66 12.63
N GLY A 169 -4.81 -14.52 12.46
CA GLY A 169 -5.32 -13.71 13.55
C GLY A 169 -4.29 -12.74 14.19
N ASP A 170 -3.02 -12.85 13.82
CA ASP A 170 -2.00 -11.89 14.23
C ASP A 170 -1.74 -10.87 13.08
N ALA A 171 -2.46 -9.75 13.14
CA ALA A 171 -2.41 -8.73 12.09
C ALA A 171 -0.99 -8.17 11.86
N MET A 172 -0.20 -8.00 12.94
CA MET A 172 1.16 -7.47 12.81
C MET A 172 2.11 -8.50 12.21
N ASP A 173 1.99 -9.77 12.57
CA ASP A 173 2.80 -10.84 11.96
C ASP A 173 2.51 -10.95 10.46
N ILE A 174 1.22 -10.94 10.08
CA ILE A 174 0.80 -10.97 8.67
C ILE A 174 1.33 -9.75 7.92
N LEU A 175 1.16 -8.55 8.47
CA LEU A 175 1.61 -7.30 7.86
C LEU A 175 3.12 -7.30 7.62
N CYS A 176 3.92 -7.71 8.60
CA CYS A 176 5.38 -7.79 8.47
C CYS A 176 5.81 -8.79 7.41
N LYS A 177 5.14 -9.94 7.35
CA LYS A 177 5.55 -11.06 6.50
C LYS A 177 5.16 -10.90 5.03
N VAL A 178 3.94 -10.41 4.76
CA VAL A 178 3.40 -10.36 3.39
C VAL A 178 2.72 -9.03 3.05
N GLY A 179 2.86 -8.03 3.91
CA GLY A 179 2.27 -6.71 3.73
C GLY A 179 3.07 -5.75 2.87
N GLY A 180 2.79 -4.46 3.04
CA GLY A 180 3.46 -3.34 2.39
C GLY A 180 3.45 -2.10 3.27
N TYR A 181 4.35 -1.15 3.03
CA TYR A 181 4.38 0.12 3.75
C TYR A 181 3.13 0.95 3.50
N ASP A 182 2.59 0.90 2.29
CA ASP A 182 1.31 1.49 1.90
C ASP A 182 0.15 0.92 2.74
N HIS A 183 0.06 -0.41 2.87
CA HIS A 183 -0.94 -1.08 3.71
C HIS A 183 -0.80 -0.70 5.20
N ALA A 184 0.43 -0.67 5.71
CA ALA A 184 0.72 -0.24 7.08
C ALA A 184 0.32 1.23 7.29
N GLY A 185 0.66 2.10 6.34
CA GLY A 185 0.28 3.50 6.34
C GLY A 185 -1.24 3.69 6.33
N LEU A 186 -1.97 2.95 5.48
CA LEU A 186 -3.44 2.98 5.45
C LEU A 186 -4.06 2.55 6.78
N ALA A 187 -3.57 1.48 7.38
CA ALA A 187 -4.00 1.05 8.72
C ALA A 187 -3.78 2.18 9.74
N GLY A 188 -2.63 2.86 9.65
CA GLY A 188 -2.32 4.02 10.48
C GLY A 188 -3.30 5.19 10.29
N VAL A 189 -3.67 5.51 9.04
CA VAL A 189 -4.67 6.56 8.75
C VAL A 189 -6.01 6.22 9.41
N ILE A 190 -6.48 4.98 9.26
CA ILE A 190 -7.75 4.53 9.85
C ILE A 190 -7.70 4.59 11.38
N ILE A 191 -6.61 4.10 12.00
CA ILE A 191 -6.44 4.12 13.47
C ILE A 191 -6.38 5.56 13.98
N GLY A 192 -5.63 6.44 13.32
CA GLY A 192 -5.50 7.85 13.66
C GLY A 192 -6.85 8.58 13.60
N ALA A 193 -7.61 8.37 12.52
CA ALA A 193 -8.93 8.93 12.35
C ALA A 193 -9.92 8.41 13.41
N ALA A 194 -9.93 7.11 13.67
CA ALA A 194 -10.77 6.49 14.69
C ALA A 194 -10.47 7.06 16.10
N ARG A 195 -9.19 7.23 16.45
CA ARG A 195 -8.76 7.87 17.70
C ARG A 195 -9.33 9.29 17.86
N ARG A 196 -9.41 10.03 16.77
CA ARG A 196 -9.94 11.38 16.70
C ARG A 196 -11.47 11.43 16.43
N ARG A 197 -12.13 10.28 16.34
CA ARG A 197 -13.56 10.11 16.02
C ARG A 197 -13.98 10.79 14.70
N VAL A 198 -13.09 10.73 13.71
CA VAL A 198 -13.35 11.19 12.34
C VAL A 198 -13.60 9.97 11.45
N PRO A 199 -14.68 9.95 10.64
CA PRO A 199 -14.97 8.82 9.75
C PRO A 199 -13.93 8.70 8.63
N THR A 200 -13.69 7.44 8.20
CA THR A 200 -12.84 7.07 7.06
C THR A 200 -13.58 6.20 6.08
#